data_c7ed49377e01ed9e88d8b3b8416e5697
#
_entry.id   c7ed49377e01ed9e88d8b3b8416e5697
#
_cell.length_a   1.000
_cell.length_b   1.000
_cell.length_c   1.000
_cell.angle_alpha   90.00
_cell.angle_beta   90.00
_cell.angle_gamma   90.00
#
_symmetry.space_group_name_H-M   'P 1'
#
loop_
_entity.id
_entity.type
_entity.pdbx_description
1 polymer ?
#
loop_
_entity_poly.entity_id
_entity_poly.type
_entity_poly.pdbx_seq_one_letter_code
_entity_poly.pdbx_strand_id
1 'polypeptide(L)'
;MREAGRLVAFLVSWRIGEEVSILDVVTDPALRRRGHAARLLEHTIAVARKHACARILLEVRRGNVVAQRLYGKYGFRPIGIRANYYADSHEDAIVMRLQLTSAVTW
;
A
#
# COMPACT_ATOMS: atom_id res chain seq x y z
N MET A 1 10.48 -8.08 -5.46
CA MET A 1 10.05 -9.24 -6.27
C MET A 1 10.91 -9.34 -7.52
N ARG A 2 11.39 -10.52 -7.80
CA ARG A 2 12.22 -10.77 -8.98
C ARG A 2 11.65 -11.90 -9.82
N GLU A 3 11.85 -11.80 -11.12
CA GLU A 3 11.39 -12.79 -12.08
C GLU A 3 12.50 -12.99 -13.10
N ALA A 4 12.97 -14.24 -13.28
CA ALA A 4 14.11 -14.58 -14.13
C ALA A 4 15.36 -13.72 -13.82
N GLY A 5 15.62 -13.45 -12.54
CA GLY A 5 16.75 -12.62 -12.09
C GLY A 5 16.58 -11.12 -12.29
N ARG A 6 15.47 -10.69 -12.88
CA ARG A 6 15.17 -9.30 -13.12
C ARG A 6 14.23 -8.76 -12.05
N LEU A 7 14.51 -7.56 -11.54
CA LEU A 7 13.61 -6.88 -10.63
C LEU A 7 12.41 -6.34 -11.40
N VAL A 8 11.22 -6.88 -11.14
CA VAL A 8 9.98 -6.51 -11.83
C VAL A 8 9.08 -5.63 -11.00
N ALA A 9 9.21 -5.70 -9.67
CA ALA A 9 8.43 -4.89 -8.75
C ALA A 9 9.08 -4.86 -7.38
N PHE A 10 8.83 -3.79 -6.62
CA PHE A 10 9.24 -3.73 -5.22
C PHE A 10 8.24 -2.90 -4.40
N LEU A 11 8.26 -3.14 -3.10
CA LEU A 11 7.44 -2.41 -2.14
C LEU A 11 8.34 -2.00 -0.99
N VAL A 12 8.29 -0.72 -0.63
CA VAL A 12 9.02 -0.18 0.51
C VAL A 12 8.04 0.04 1.64
N SER A 13 8.32 -0.54 2.80
CA SER A 13 7.47 -0.38 3.96
C SER A 13 8.29 -0.02 5.18
N TRP A 14 7.63 0.58 6.15
CA TRP A 14 8.22 0.97 7.42
C TRP A 14 7.32 0.52 8.54
N ARG A 15 7.89 -0.13 9.55
CA ARG A 15 7.12 -0.57 10.72
C ARG A 15 7.48 0.26 11.94
N ILE A 16 6.47 0.82 12.58
CA ILE A 16 6.63 1.51 13.87
C ILE A 16 5.58 0.93 14.80
N GLY A 17 6.02 0.21 15.83
CA GLY A 17 5.11 -0.45 16.76
C GLY A 17 4.19 -1.43 16.06
N GLU A 18 2.89 -1.21 16.16
CA GLU A 18 1.85 -2.06 15.55
C GLU A 18 1.40 -1.56 14.19
N GLU A 19 2.04 -0.53 13.66
CA GLU A 19 1.65 0.08 12.39
C GLU A 19 2.71 -0.15 11.33
N VAL A 20 2.25 -0.54 10.15
CA VAL A 20 3.08 -0.64 8.96
C VAL A 20 2.66 0.47 8.01
N SER A 21 3.63 1.24 7.52
CA SER A 21 3.38 2.25 6.50
C SER A 21 4.00 1.79 5.19
N ILE A 22 3.20 1.68 4.15
CA ILE A 22 3.69 1.40 2.81
C ILE A 22 4.07 2.74 2.19
N LEU A 23 5.37 2.91 1.91
CA LEU A 23 5.91 4.15 1.39
C LEU A 23 5.90 4.19 -0.13
N ASP A 24 6.05 3.05 -0.76
CA ASP A 24 6.12 2.99 -2.21
C ASP A 24 5.81 1.58 -2.72
N VAL A 25 5.13 1.51 -3.84
CA VAL A 25 4.88 0.27 -4.58
C VAL A 25 5.24 0.56 -6.04
N VAL A 26 6.29 -0.07 -6.52
CA VAL A 26 6.80 0.16 -7.87
C VAL A 26 6.78 -1.14 -8.65
N THR A 27 6.27 -1.07 -9.87
CA THR A 27 6.27 -2.17 -10.82
C THR A 27 6.92 -1.69 -12.12
N ASP A 28 7.76 -2.54 -12.73
CA ASP A 28 8.32 -2.25 -14.04
C ASP A 28 7.17 -1.94 -15.01
N PRO A 29 7.16 -0.78 -15.67
CA PRO A 29 6.05 -0.41 -16.57
C PRO A 29 5.75 -1.44 -17.66
N ALA A 30 6.78 -2.14 -18.15
CA ALA A 30 6.60 -3.17 -19.17
C ALA A 30 5.88 -4.41 -18.65
N LEU A 31 5.78 -4.57 -17.33
CA LEU A 31 5.22 -5.74 -16.67
C LEU A 31 3.99 -5.41 -15.83
N ARG A 32 3.39 -4.26 -16.03
CA ARG A 32 2.14 -3.87 -15.37
C ARG A 32 1.02 -4.85 -15.75
N ARG A 33 0.06 -5.03 -14.85
CA ARG A 33 -1.09 -5.92 -15.02
C ARG A 33 -0.77 -7.41 -14.95
N ARG A 34 0.46 -7.77 -14.52
CA ARG A 34 0.83 -9.16 -14.26
C ARG A 34 0.62 -9.58 -12.81
N GLY A 35 -0.05 -8.75 -12.02
CA GLY A 35 -0.36 -9.07 -10.63
C GLY A 35 0.81 -8.93 -9.65
N HIS A 36 1.92 -8.31 -10.06
CA HIS A 36 3.09 -8.16 -9.17
C HIS A 36 2.79 -7.28 -7.96
N ALA A 37 2.11 -6.16 -8.18
CA ALA A 37 1.74 -5.26 -7.07
C ALA A 37 0.80 -5.97 -6.10
N ALA A 38 -0.17 -6.73 -6.61
CA ALA A 38 -1.10 -7.51 -5.79
C ALA A 38 -0.35 -8.55 -4.94
N ARG A 39 0.60 -9.28 -5.54
CA ARG A 39 1.40 -10.28 -4.81
C ARG A 39 2.27 -9.67 -3.73
N LEU A 40 2.88 -8.51 -4.01
CA LEU A 40 3.65 -7.79 -3.01
C LEU A 40 2.77 -7.32 -1.85
N LEU A 41 1.61 -6.80 -2.17
CA LEU A 41 0.64 -6.36 -1.17
C LEU A 41 0.16 -7.52 -0.30
N GLU A 42 -0.18 -8.64 -0.91
CA GLU A 42 -0.58 -9.86 -0.19
C GLU A 42 0.51 -10.34 0.76
N HIS A 43 1.77 -10.33 0.29
CA HIS A 43 2.91 -10.70 1.11
C HIS A 43 3.07 -9.75 2.29
N THR A 44 2.97 -8.45 2.06
CA THR A 44 3.08 -7.44 3.11
C THR A 44 2.00 -7.61 4.17
N ILE A 45 0.77 -7.86 3.73
CA ILE A 45 -0.34 -8.11 4.66
C ILE A 45 -0.10 -9.37 5.48
N ALA A 46 0.37 -10.45 4.84
CA ALA A 46 0.65 -11.70 5.53
C ALA A 46 1.75 -11.53 6.60
N VAL A 47 2.83 -10.83 6.26
CA VAL A 47 3.91 -10.55 7.21
C VAL A 47 3.42 -9.67 8.36
N ALA A 48 2.64 -8.65 8.06
CA ALA A 48 2.08 -7.77 9.10
C ALA A 48 1.18 -8.55 10.07
N ARG A 49 0.35 -9.45 9.57
CA ARG A 49 -0.47 -10.32 10.40
C ARG A 49 0.37 -11.26 11.26
N LYS A 50 1.41 -11.84 10.67
CA LYS A 50 2.33 -12.74 11.38
C LYS A 50 3.00 -12.05 12.57
N HIS A 51 3.31 -10.77 12.43
CA HIS A 51 3.94 -9.96 13.48
C HIS A 51 2.93 -9.22 14.36
N ALA A 52 1.66 -9.59 14.27
CA ALA A 52 0.56 -9.01 15.08
C ALA A 52 0.45 -7.49 14.96
N CYS A 53 0.75 -6.95 13.79
CA CYS A 53 0.55 -5.53 13.52
C CYS A 53 -0.94 -5.21 13.47
N ALA A 54 -1.31 -4.04 13.99
CA ALA A 54 -2.71 -3.67 14.09
C ALA A 54 -3.27 -3.14 12.78
N ARG A 55 -2.45 -2.46 11.99
CA ARG A 55 -2.93 -1.78 10.78
C ARG A 55 -1.81 -1.51 9.79
N ILE A 56 -2.21 -1.30 8.53
CA ILE A 56 -1.32 -0.87 7.46
C ILE A 56 -1.87 0.44 6.90
N LEU A 57 -1.00 1.43 6.76
CA LEU A 57 -1.32 2.71 6.14
C LEU A 57 -0.57 2.88 4.84
N LEU A 58 -1.18 3.54 3.89
CA LEU A 58 -0.54 3.95 2.66
C LEU A 58 -1.12 5.27 2.16
N GLU A 59 -0.40 5.89 1.25
CA GLU A 59 -0.85 7.08 0.57
C GLU A 59 -0.85 6.81 -0.93
N VAL A 60 -1.87 7.30 -1.62
CA VAL A 60 -2.02 7.11 -3.06
C VAL A 60 -2.45 8.42 -3.70
N ARG A 61 -1.95 8.69 -4.91
CA ARG A 61 -2.36 9.87 -5.66
C ARG A 61 -3.86 9.83 -5.92
N ARG A 62 -4.52 10.96 -5.73
CA ARG A 62 -5.96 11.07 -5.93
C ARG A 62 -6.41 10.64 -7.32
N GLY A 63 -5.58 10.90 -8.34
CA GLY A 63 -5.89 10.50 -9.71
C GLY A 63 -5.59 9.03 -10.04
N ASN A 64 -4.91 8.32 -9.15
CA ASN A 64 -4.54 6.92 -9.41
C ASN A 64 -5.67 5.97 -8.99
N VAL A 65 -6.72 5.96 -9.81
CA VAL A 65 -7.92 5.16 -9.54
C VAL A 65 -7.63 3.66 -9.56
N VAL A 66 -6.73 3.22 -10.42
CA VAL A 66 -6.36 1.80 -10.53
C VAL A 66 -5.76 1.30 -9.22
N ALA A 67 -4.82 2.05 -8.64
CA ALA A 67 -4.21 1.70 -7.37
C ALA A 67 -5.24 1.73 -6.23
N GLN A 68 -6.10 2.74 -6.20
CA GLN A 68 -7.15 2.84 -5.19
C GLN A 68 -8.09 1.63 -5.22
N ARG A 69 -8.44 1.16 -6.40
CA ARG A 69 -9.27 -0.03 -6.56
C ARG A 69 -8.55 -1.28 -6.08
N LEU A 70 -7.26 -1.41 -6.40
CA LEU A 70 -6.46 -2.52 -5.92
C LEU A 70 -6.44 -2.56 -4.40
N TYR A 71 -6.12 -1.45 -3.76
CA TYR A 71 -6.08 -1.37 -2.30
C TYR A 71 -7.46 -1.63 -1.69
N GLY A 72 -8.52 -1.06 -2.27
CA GLY A 72 -9.88 -1.30 -1.81
C GLY A 72 -10.28 -2.76 -1.87
N LYS A 73 -9.80 -3.49 -2.87
CA LYS A 73 -10.05 -4.92 -3.02
C LYS A 73 -9.48 -5.73 -1.85
N TYR A 74 -8.38 -5.27 -1.25
CA TYR A 74 -7.76 -5.91 -0.09
C TYR A 74 -8.27 -5.38 1.24
N GLY A 75 -9.25 -4.50 1.22
CA GLY A 75 -9.89 -4.01 2.44
C GLY A 75 -9.39 -2.66 2.92
N PHE A 76 -8.49 -2.00 2.20
CA PHE A 76 -8.09 -0.66 2.54
C PHE A 76 -9.24 0.31 2.35
N ARG A 77 -9.38 1.27 3.26
CA ARG A 77 -10.41 2.29 3.22
C ARG A 77 -9.79 3.67 3.32
N PRO A 78 -10.29 4.66 2.58
CA PRO A 78 -9.80 6.02 2.71
C PRO A 78 -10.15 6.57 4.09
N ILE A 79 -9.17 7.21 4.73
CA ILE A 79 -9.33 7.82 6.05
C ILE A 79 -9.00 9.30 6.07
N GLY A 80 -8.44 9.84 5.01
CA GLY A 80 -8.09 11.25 4.96
C GLY A 80 -7.49 11.66 3.63
N ILE A 81 -7.27 12.94 3.49
CA ILE A 81 -6.65 13.54 2.31
C ILE A 81 -5.55 14.47 2.78
N ARG A 82 -4.39 14.38 2.14
CA ARG A 82 -3.30 15.36 2.30
C ARG A 82 -3.27 16.23 1.06
N ALA A 83 -3.68 17.48 1.19
CA ALA A 83 -3.74 18.42 0.08
C ALA A 83 -2.33 18.75 -0.42
N ASN A 84 -2.18 18.84 -1.74
CA ASN A 84 -0.94 19.23 -2.41
C ASN A 84 0.27 18.41 -1.96
N TYR A 85 0.09 17.14 -1.65
CA TYR A 85 1.12 16.28 -1.08
C TYR A 85 2.26 15.99 -2.05
N TYR A 86 1.93 15.79 -3.34
CA TYR A 86 2.92 15.47 -4.35
C TYR A 86 3.43 16.76 -5.00
N ALA A 87 4.72 17.07 -4.76
CA ALA A 87 5.32 18.34 -5.19
C ALA A 87 5.36 18.51 -6.71
N ASP A 88 5.46 17.41 -7.46
CA ASP A 88 5.56 17.45 -8.92
C ASP A 88 4.28 17.90 -9.62
N SER A 89 3.14 17.61 -9.04
CA SER A 89 1.83 17.89 -9.67
C SER A 89 0.89 18.67 -8.78
N HIS A 90 1.27 18.96 -7.54
CA HIS A 90 0.39 19.52 -6.50
C HIS A 90 -0.86 18.67 -6.27
N GLU A 91 -0.78 17.40 -6.62
CA GLU A 91 -1.89 16.46 -6.47
C GLU A 91 -2.07 16.06 -5.01
N ASP A 92 -3.32 15.89 -4.60
CA ASP A 92 -3.65 15.41 -3.26
C ASP A 92 -3.28 13.94 -3.12
N ALA A 93 -2.91 13.54 -1.91
CA ALA A 93 -2.79 12.14 -1.54
C ALA A 93 -4.03 11.70 -0.78
N ILE A 94 -4.52 10.52 -1.11
CA ILE A 94 -5.56 9.85 -0.33
C ILE A 94 -4.83 8.92 0.64
N VAL A 95 -5.07 9.08 1.93
CA VAL A 95 -4.54 8.19 2.95
C VAL A 95 -5.52 7.05 3.13
N MET A 96 -5.03 5.83 2.99
CA MET A 96 -5.86 4.62 3.13
C MET A 96 -5.33 3.73 4.23
N ARG A 97 -6.23 3.02 4.90
CA ARG A 97 -5.89 2.14 6.02
C ARG A 97 -6.54 0.78 5.87
N LEU A 98 -5.76 -0.26 6.13
CA LEU A 98 -6.26 -1.61 6.33
C LEU A 98 -6.16 -1.94 7.82
N GLN A 99 -7.29 -2.21 8.46
CA GLN A 99 -7.33 -2.63 9.85
C GLN A 99 -7.16 -4.15 9.90
N LEU A 100 -6.12 -4.61 10.59
CA LEU A 100 -5.79 -6.03 10.68
C LEU A 100 -6.35 -6.67 11.94
N THR A 101 -6.46 -5.89 13.01
CA THR A 101 -7.03 -6.37 14.27
C THR A 101 -8.29 -5.59 14.57
N SER A 102 -9.21 -6.23 15.29
CA SER A 102 -10.39 -5.52 15.76
C SER A 102 -9.94 -4.37 16.66
N ALA A 103 -10.48 -3.18 16.40
CA ALA A 103 -10.25 -2.07 17.28
C ALA A 103 -10.88 -2.40 18.64
N VAL A 104 -10.05 -2.57 19.64
CA VAL A 104 -10.56 -2.76 20.99
C VAL A 104 -10.84 -1.39 21.55
N THR A 105 -12.10 -1.14 21.80
CA THR A 105 -12.53 0.12 22.37
C THR A 105 -12.84 -0.11 23.84
N TRP A 106 -12.16 0.61 24.65
CA TRP A 106 -12.35 0.53 26.10
C TRP A 106 -13.29 1.62 26.57
#